data_a2d672f763444d059934def25d9244dc
#
_entry.id   a2d672f763444d059934def25d9244dc
#
_cell.length_a   1.000
_cell.length_b   1.000
_cell.length_c   1.000
_cell.angle_alpha   90.00
_cell.angle_beta   90.00
_cell.angle_gamma   90.00
#
_symmetry.space_group_name_H-M   'P 1'
#
loop_
_entity.id
_entity.type
_entity.pdbx_description
1 polymer ?
#
loop_
_entity_poly.entity_id
_entity_poly.type
_entity_poly.pdbx_seq_one_letter_code
_entity_poly.pdbx_strand_id
1 'polypeptide(L)'
;MNRKLTYFLLLLLFVSSEKELLAQEATVKNNIGMEFVLIKPGSMVVGKYQPTVSAYVPPKEDPDGKARKVLPRSAYKVAEKMAEDASMPGFKVSIEHPYYIGKYEVTQEQWKKVMGSNPSFFQGGKVEGDSRQHPVENVTWKEAQAFIKKLNKLDKQYTYRLPTEFEWEYAARAGAEDDIPWGEARTMAVLGGTTTSAIGQKEPNAWGVYDMLGNVWEWVQDYYNEEIFADPVPPRSGEQHVLKGASFTGDAKNATYMTHAAGPGNGFDVGFRVVMEARK
;
A
#
# COMPACT_ATOMS: atom_id res chain seq x y z
N MET A 1 -32.45 8.99 -37.24
CA MET A 1 -31.57 7.91 -36.75
C MET A 1 -31.91 7.64 -35.29
N ASN A 2 -32.37 6.43 -35.00
CA ASN A 2 -33.27 6.12 -33.88
C ASN A 2 -32.62 6.23 -32.49
N ARG A 3 -33.17 7.08 -31.61
CA ARG A 3 -32.85 7.16 -30.17
C ARG A 3 -32.87 5.78 -29.45
N LYS A 4 -33.70 4.85 -29.90
CA LYS A 4 -33.78 3.47 -29.41
C LYS A 4 -32.51 2.64 -29.70
N LEU A 5 -31.80 2.90 -30.78
CA LEU A 5 -30.59 2.18 -31.16
C LEU A 5 -29.40 2.62 -30.29
N THR A 6 -29.35 3.90 -29.90
CA THR A 6 -28.29 4.45 -29.04
C THR A 6 -28.39 3.92 -27.62
N TYR A 7 -29.62 3.76 -27.09
CA TYR A 7 -29.80 3.16 -25.75
C TYR A 7 -29.49 1.66 -25.74
N PHE A 8 -29.76 0.95 -26.85
CA PHE A 8 -29.42 -0.48 -26.94
C PHE A 8 -27.91 -0.72 -27.03
N LEU A 9 -27.18 0.15 -27.75
CA LEU A 9 -25.72 0.10 -27.79
C LEU A 9 -25.08 0.45 -26.43
N LEU A 10 -25.60 1.46 -25.70
CA LEU A 10 -25.13 1.81 -24.36
C LEU A 10 -25.40 0.69 -23.37
N LEU A 11 -26.54 0.04 -23.42
CA LEU A 11 -26.89 -1.10 -22.56
C LEU A 11 -26.00 -2.32 -22.84
N LEU A 12 -25.68 -2.59 -24.09
CA LEU A 12 -24.76 -3.67 -24.49
C LEU A 12 -23.33 -3.42 -24.05
N LEU A 13 -22.86 -2.18 -24.09
CA LEU A 13 -21.53 -1.81 -23.59
C LEU A 13 -21.44 -1.93 -22.06
N PHE A 14 -22.49 -1.58 -21.33
CA PHE A 14 -22.54 -1.73 -19.87
C PHE A 14 -22.58 -3.20 -19.45
N VAL A 15 -23.39 -4.03 -20.12
CA VAL A 15 -23.50 -5.47 -19.86
C VAL A 15 -22.21 -6.21 -20.24
N SER A 16 -21.46 -5.75 -21.26
CA SER A 16 -20.17 -6.34 -21.61
C SER A 16 -19.10 -6.01 -20.54
N SER A 17 -19.10 -4.79 -20.01
CA SER A 17 -18.14 -4.40 -18.96
C SER A 17 -18.37 -5.13 -17.63
N GLU A 18 -19.62 -5.35 -17.24
CA GLU A 18 -19.94 -6.16 -16.06
C GLU A 18 -19.61 -7.66 -16.25
N LYS A 19 -19.83 -8.21 -17.44
CA LYS A 19 -19.46 -9.59 -17.74
C LYS A 19 -17.96 -9.80 -17.81
N GLU A 20 -17.19 -8.83 -18.31
CA GLU A 20 -15.72 -8.88 -18.26
C GLU A 20 -15.20 -8.80 -16.82
N LEU A 21 -15.82 -7.97 -15.97
CA LEU A 21 -15.46 -7.87 -14.55
C LEU A 21 -15.76 -9.16 -13.77
N LEU A 22 -16.87 -9.85 -14.12
CA LEU A 22 -17.25 -11.14 -13.49
C LEU A 22 -16.36 -12.31 -13.94
N ALA A 23 -15.63 -12.17 -15.05
CA ALA A 23 -14.71 -13.19 -15.57
C ALA A 23 -13.25 -13.01 -15.06
N GLN A 24 -12.95 -11.93 -14.34
CA GLN A 24 -11.61 -11.72 -13.78
C GLN A 24 -11.42 -12.58 -12.53
N GLU A 25 -10.33 -13.36 -12.50
CA GLU A 25 -9.97 -14.14 -11.32
C GLU A 25 -9.61 -13.21 -10.16
N ALA A 26 -10.07 -13.57 -8.95
CA ALA A 26 -9.79 -12.78 -7.75
C ALA A 26 -8.29 -12.69 -7.43
N THR A 27 -7.54 -13.72 -7.81
CA THR A 27 -6.08 -13.80 -7.67
C THR A 27 -5.47 -14.35 -8.94
N VAL A 28 -4.35 -13.76 -9.38
CA VAL A 28 -3.60 -14.18 -10.56
C VAL A 28 -2.13 -14.34 -10.19
N LYS A 29 -1.46 -15.32 -10.78
CA LYS A 29 -0.02 -15.51 -10.66
C LYS A 29 0.64 -15.34 -12.02
N ASN A 30 1.66 -14.47 -12.10
CA ASN A 30 2.39 -14.25 -13.33
C ASN A 30 3.49 -15.31 -13.57
N ASN A 31 4.16 -15.22 -14.71
CA ASN A 31 5.17 -16.18 -15.16
C ASN A 31 6.48 -16.20 -14.34
N ILE A 32 6.72 -15.20 -13.49
CA ILE A 32 7.87 -15.19 -12.58
C ILE A 32 7.49 -15.53 -11.12
N GLY A 33 6.21 -15.85 -10.88
CA GLY A 33 5.73 -16.31 -9.59
C GLY A 33 5.21 -15.21 -8.67
N MET A 34 4.99 -13.99 -9.16
CA MET A 34 4.33 -12.92 -8.41
C MET A 34 2.83 -13.19 -8.35
N GLU A 35 2.24 -13.06 -7.17
CA GLU A 35 0.80 -13.18 -6.94
C GLU A 35 0.16 -11.81 -6.85
N PHE A 36 -1.03 -11.70 -7.40
CA PHE A 36 -1.78 -10.44 -7.50
C PHE A 36 -3.21 -10.62 -7.04
N VAL A 37 -3.77 -9.59 -6.43
CA VAL A 37 -5.16 -9.53 -5.98
C VAL A 37 -5.91 -8.50 -6.82
N LEU A 38 -7.10 -8.87 -7.30
CA LEU A 38 -7.98 -7.96 -8.04
C LEU A 38 -8.58 -6.92 -7.11
N ILE A 39 -8.33 -5.67 -7.40
CA ILE A 39 -8.94 -4.51 -6.76
C ILE A 39 -10.07 -4.00 -7.65
N LYS A 40 -11.29 -4.04 -7.12
CA LYS A 40 -12.49 -3.58 -7.84
C LYS A 40 -12.62 -2.06 -7.75
N PRO A 41 -13.27 -1.42 -8.73
CA PRO A 41 -13.61 -0.01 -8.66
C PRO A 41 -14.40 0.34 -7.42
N GLY A 42 -14.22 1.56 -6.92
CA GLY A 42 -14.91 2.06 -5.75
C GLY A 42 -14.38 3.41 -5.32
N SER A 43 -14.61 3.79 -4.08
CA SER A 43 -14.13 5.06 -3.57
C SER A 43 -13.83 5.00 -2.08
N MET A 44 -12.97 5.91 -1.62
CA MET A 44 -12.64 6.12 -0.21
C MET A 44 -12.59 7.61 0.09
N VAL A 45 -12.63 7.95 1.37
CA VAL A 45 -12.31 9.30 1.85
C VAL A 45 -10.88 9.29 2.38
N VAL A 46 -10.05 10.18 1.87
CA VAL A 46 -8.64 10.36 2.27
C VAL A 46 -8.48 11.68 3.01
N GLY A 47 -7.41 11.78 3.79
CA GLY A 47 -7.12 13.02 4.53
C GLY A 47 -7.99 13.22 5.77
N LYS A 48 -8.95 12.36 6.03
CA LYS A 48 -9.69 12.35 7.28
C LYS A 48 -8.88 11.54 8.30
N TYR A 49 -8.02 12.22 9.04
CA TYR A 49 -7.32 11.60 10.13
C TYR A 49 -8.29 11.32 11.27
N GLN A 50 -8.47 10.06 11.58
CA GLN A 50 -9.10 9.67 12.84
C GLN A 50 -8.00 9.02 13.68
N PRO A 51 -7.50 9.70 14.72
CA PRO A 51 -6.70 9.01 15.71
C PRO A 51 -7.59 7.91 16.26
N THR A 52 -7.20 6.68 16.07
CA THR A 52 -7.88 5.53 16.66
C THR A 52 -7.71 5.62 18.17
N VAL A 53 -8.58 6.35 18.83
CA VAL A 53 -8.59 6.60 20.26
C VAL A 53 -8.97 5.34 21.05
N SER A 54 -9.02 4.17 20.40
CA SER A 54 -9.28 2.88 21.06
C SER A 54 -8.24 2.48 22.10
N ALA A 55 -7.15 3.25 22.24
CA ALA A 55 -6.10 2.95 23.20
C ALA A 55 -6.26 3.58 24.59
N TYR A 56 -7.29 4.39 24.85
CA TYR A 56 -7.57 4.85 26.22
C TYR A 56 -8.43 3.81 26.94
N VAL A 57 -7.78 2.87 27.60
CA VAL A 57 -8.45 2.07 28.63
C VAL A 57 -8.42 2.86 29.94
N PRO A 58 -9.58 3.22 30.52
CA PRO A 58 -9.61 3.90 31.80
C PRO A 58 -8.84 3.12 32.86
N PRO A 59 -8.18 3.78 33.82
CA PRO A 59 -7.41 3.10 34.87
C PRO A 59 -8.17 2.04 35.68
N LYS A 60 -9.51 2.10 35.66
CA LYS A 60 -10.37 1.11 36.31
C LYS A 60 -10.49 -0.21 35.57
N GLU A 61 -10.19 -0.24 34.27
CA GLU A 61 -10.29 -1.42 33.41
C GLU A 61 -8.94 -2.08 33.13
N ASP A 62 -7.84 -1.47 33.61
CA ASP A 62 -6.51 -2.03 33.56
C ASP A 62 -5.86 -1.96 34.95
N PRO A 63 -6.29 -2.83 35.87
CA PRO A 63 -5.78 -2.85 37.23
C PRO A 63 -4.30 -3.17 37.35
N ASP A 64 -3.70 -3.86 36.36
CA ASP A 64 -2.32 -4.31 36.38
C ASP A 64 -1.31 -3.29 35.83
N GLY A 65 -1.77 -2.17 35.30
CA GLY A 65 -0.90 -1.11 34.80
C GLY A 65 0.01 -1.46 33.64
N LYS A 66 -0.17 -2.65 33.02
CA LYS A 66 0.71 -3.21 31.99
C LYS A 66 0.44 -2.67 30.58
N ALA A 67 -0.73 -2.11 30.35
CA ALA A 67 -1.10 -1.57 29.04
C ALA A 67 -0.52 -0.16 28.77
N ARG A 68 0.48 0.32 29.56
CA ARG A 68 0.60 1.75 29.71
C ARG A 68 1.94 2.40 29.56
N LYS A 69 2.06 3.07 28.50
CA LYS A 69 2.35 4.51 28.54
C LYS A 69 1.19 5.23 27.85
N VAL A 70 0.07 5.39 28.53
CA VAL A 70 -1.08 6.13 28.02
C VAL A 70 -0.80 7.61 28.22
N LEU A 71 -0.82 8.39 27.14
CA LEU A 71 -0.79 9.84 27.22
C LEU A 71 -2.01 10.33 28.00
N PRO A 72 -1.94 11.42 28.79
CA PRO A 72 -3.08 11.99 29.46
C PRO A 72 -4.19 12.33 28.44
N ARG A 73 -5.47 12.21 28.84
CA ARG A 73 -6.63 12.53 27.98
C ARG A 73 -6.53 13.90 27.29
N SER A 74 -5.88 14.88 27.98
CA SER A 74 -5.60 16.20 27.39
C SER A 74 -4.64 16.16 26.21
N ALA A 75 -3.62 15.28 26.25
CA ALA A 75 -2.68 15.14 25.14
C ALA A 75 -3.34 14.46 23.92
N TYR A 76 -4.26 13.51 24.13
CA TYR A 76 -5.07 12.94 23.04
C TYR A 76 -5.94 13.99 22.38
N LYS A 77 -6.61 14.84 23.15
CA LYS A 77 -7.43 15.92 22.58
C LYS A 77 -6.62 16.94 21.78
N VAL A 78 -5.39 17.22 22.20
CA VAL A 78 -4.49 18.10 21.45
C VAL A 78 -4.02 17.42 20.17
N ALA A 79 -3.64 16.14 20.23
CA ALA A 79 -3.25 15.37 19.05
C ALA A 79 -4.41 15.19 18.08
N GLU A 80 -5.62 14.89 18.60
CA GLU A 80 -6.85 14.81 17.82
C GLU A 80 -7.13 16.11 17.09
N LYS A 81 -7.06 17.24 17.79
CA LYS A 81 -7.26 18.55 17.19
C LYS A 81 -6.17 18.92 16.17
N MET A 82 -4.90 18.65 16.46
CA MET A 82 -3.82 18.88 15.50
C MET A 82 -3.99 18.02 14.25
N ALA A 83 -4.47 16.79 14.41
CA ALA A 83 -4.75 15.91 13.30
C ALA A 83 -5.98 16.36 12.51
N GLU A 84 -7.05 16.79 13.18
CA GLU A 84 -8.20 17.40 12.54
C GLU A 84 -7.80 18.67 11.76
N ASP A 85 -7.01 19.54 12.37
CA ASP A 85 -6.53 20.79 11.74
C ASP A 85 -5.62 20.51 10.54
N ALA A 86 -4.85 19.42 10.55
CA ALA A 86 -3.93 19.04 9.48
C ALA A 86 -4.60 18.27 8.32
N SER A 87 -5.73 17.61 8.58
CA SER A 87 -6.36 16.69 7.64
C SER A 87 -7.82 17.04 7.28
N MET A 88 -8.30 18.18 7.70
CA MET A 88 -9.69 18.59 7.45
C MET A 88 -9.89 19.18 6.05
N PRO A 89 -11.01 18.87 5.42
CA PRO A 89 -12.13 17.99 5.78
C PRO A 89 -12.03 16.57 5.21
N GLY A 90 -10.89 16.20 4.64
CA GLY A 90 -10.75 15.03 3.79
C GLY A 90 -11.44 15.22 2.42
N PHE A 91 -11.09 14.37 1.47
CA PHE A 91 -11.68 14.41 0.14
C PHE A 91 -11.94 13.01 -0.38
N LYS A 92 -12.92 12.91 -1.29
CA LYS A 92 -13.27 11.65 -1.92
C LYS A 92 -12.30 11.33 -3.07
N VAL A 93 -11.69 10.15 -3.02
CA VAL A 93 -10.94 9.54 -4.12
C VAL A 93 -11.76 8.42 -4.72
N SER A 94 -11.84 8.37 -6.05
CA SER A 94 -12.52 7.32 -6.81
C SER A 94 -11.51 6.51 -7.61
N ILE A 95 -11.59 5.20 -7.47
CA ILE A 95 -10.90 4.22 -8.33
C ILE A 95 -11.89 3.80 -9.41
N GLU A 96 -11.69 4.28 -10.62
CA GLU A 96 -12.66 4.12 -11.71
C GLU A 96 -12.53 2.79 -12.45
N HIS A 97 -11.33 2.22 -12.48
CA HIS A 97 -11.03 0.99 -13.21
C HIS A 97 -10.46 -0.08 -12.30
N PRO A 98 -10.78 -1.36 -12.54
CA PRO A 98 -10.16 -2.44 -11.80
C PRO A 98 -8.68 -2.56 -12.16
N TYR A 99 -7.87 -2.95 -11.18
CA TYR A 99 -6.46 -3.27 -11.36
C TYR A 99 -6.08 -4.44 -10.46
N TYR A 100 -4.98 -5.07 -10.75
CA TYR A 100 -4.39 -6.06 -9.88
C TYR A 100 -3.22 -5.43 -9.10
N ILE A 101 -3.18 -5.61 -7.78
CA ILE A 101 -2.05 -5.18 -6.96
C ILE A 101 -1.25 -6.40 -6.51
N GLY A 102 0.06 -6.29 -6.42
CA GLY A 102 0.91 -7.32 -5.83
C GLY A 102 0.39 -7.71 -4.45
N LYS A 103 0.09 -9.01 -4.27
CA LYS A 103 -0.36 -9.56 -2.99
C LYS A 103 0.65 -9.32 -1.89
N TYR A 104 1.92 -9.26 -2.27
CA TYR A 104 3.09 -9.00 -1.44
C TYR A 104 3.97 -7.93 -2.09
N GLU A 105 4.93 -7.44 -1.33
CA GLU A 105 6.07 -6.68 -1.83
C GLU A 105 6.88 -7.54 -2.84
N VAL A 106 7.61 -6.91 -3.74
CA VAL A 106 8.53 -7.62 -4.65
C VAL A 106 9.63 -8.27 -3.84
N THR A 107 9.81 -9.59 -3.98
CA THR A 107 10.81 -10.33 -3.22
C THR A 107 12.20 -10.24 -3.85
N GLN A 108 13.23 -10.53 -3.04
CA GLN A 108 14.63 -10.63 -3.51
C GLN A 108 14.78 -11.66 -4.61
N GLU A 109 14.05 -12.80 -4.55
CA GLU A 109 14.08 -13.81 -5.60
C GLU A 109 13.48 -13.27 -6.91
N GLN A 110 12.33 -12.63 -6.85
CA GLN A 110 11.66 -12.03 -8.02
C GLN A 110 12.53 -10.94 -8.64
N TRP A 111 13.10 -10.07 -7.82
CA TRP A 111 14.05 -9.07 -8.29
C TRP A 111 15.24 -9.69 -9.00
N LYS A 112 15.89 -10.69 -8.40
CA LYS A 112 17.03 -11.38 -8.97
C LYS A 112 16.70 -12.07 -10.30
N LYS A 113 15.51 -12.66 -10.42
CA LYS A 113 15.04 -13.27 -11.70
C LYS A 113 14.98 -12.25 -12.83
N VAL A 114 14.57 -11.00 -12.54
CA VAL A 114 14.40 -9.96 -13.56
C VAL A 114 15.68 -9.16 -13.79
N MET A 115 16.39 -8.81 -12.72
CA MET A 115 17.52 -7.87 -12.76
C MET A 115 18.87 -8.58 -12.89
N GLY A 116 18.98 -9.84 -12.43
CA GLY A 116 20.21 -10.64 -12.46
C GLY A 116 21.09 -10.50 -11.21
N SER A 117 20.88 -9.49 -10.39
CA SER A 117 21.62 -9.22 -9.15
C SER A 117 20.65 -8.97 -7.98
N ASN A 118 21.14 -8.90 -6.75
CA ASN A 118 20.35 -8.57 -5.57
C ASN A 118 21.00 -7.40 -4.82
N PRO A 119 20.34 -6.21 -4.73
CA PRO A 119 20.89 -5.03 -4.05
C PRO A 119 20.68 -5.04 -2.55
N SER A 120 19.82 -5.93 -2.05
CA SER A 120 19.34 -5.92 -0.67
C SER A 120 20.46 -6.01 0.36
N PHE A 121 20.33 -5.24 1.42
CA PHE A 121 21.23 -5.29 2.58
C PHE A 121 20.93 -6.52 3.45
N PHE A 122 19.64 -6.82 3.66
CA PHE A 122 19.16 -7.92 4.48
C PHE A 122 19.08 -9.22 3.70
N GLN A 123 20.21 -9.91 3.57
CA GLN A 123 20.30 -11.20 2.89
C GLN A 123 21.23 -12.17 3.62
N GLY A 124 21.07 -13.46 3.33
CA GLY A 124 21.86 -14.52 3.97
C GLY A 124 21.69 -14.52 5.49
N GLY A 125 22.78 -14.61 6.23
CA GLY A 125 22.78 -14.67 7.69
C GLY A 125 22.34 -13.40 8.42
N LYS A 126 21.92 -12.35 7.71
CA LYS A 126 21.39 -11.12 8.33
C LYS A 126 19.88 -11.16 8.59
N VAL A 127 19.20 -12.20 8.20
CA VAL A 127 17.76 -12.40 8.39
C VAL A 127 17.47 -13.81 8.85
N GLU A 128 16.31 -14.02 9.44
CA GLU A 128 15.81 -15.35 9.75
C GLU A 128 15.20 -16.01 8.49
N GLY A 129 15.41 -17.30 8.33
CA GLY A 129 14.86 -18.08 7.24
C GLY A 129 15.51 -17.82 5.89
N ASP A 130 14.71 -17.92 4.85
CA ASP A 130 15.17 -17.78 3.46
C ASP A 130 15.05 -16.34 2.99
N SER A 131 16.16 -15.63 2.90
CA SER A 131 16.19 -14.23 2.46
C SER A 131 15.58 -14.01 1.06
N ARG A 132 15.49 -15.05 0.23
CA ARG A 132 14.85 -14.97 -1.09
C ARG A 132 13.35 -14.60 -1.00
N GLN A 133 12.72 -14.93 0.12
CA GLN A 133 11.31 -14.61 0.41
C GLN A 133 11.13 -13.28 1.14
N HIS A 134 12.19 -12.58 1.48
CA HIS A 134 12.10 -11.23 2.02
C HIS A 134 11.87 -10.21 0.89
N PRO A 135 11.27 -9.04 1.20
CA PRO A 135 11.18 -7.97 0.21
C PRO A 135 12.55 -7.57 -0.31
N VAL A 136 12.65 -7.21 -1.57
CA VAL A 136 13.82 -6.48 -2.06
C VAL A 136 13.80 -5.08 -1.44
N GLU A 137 14.94 -4.67 -0.88
CA GLU A 137 15.12 -3.33 -0.35
C GLU A 137 16.45 -2.73 -0.83
N ASN A 138 16.75 -1.51 -0.42
CA ASN A 138 17.91 -0.75 -0.87
C ASN A 138 17.84 -0.46 -2.37
N VAL A 139 16.65 -0.14 -2.85
CA VAL A 139 16.34 0.18 -4.25
C VAL A 139 15.80 1.61 -4.37
N THR A 140 16.32 2.34 -5.33
CA THR A 140 15.80 3.66 -5.70
C THR A 140 14.51 3.52 -6.50
N TRP A 141 13.72 4.60 -6.58
CA TRP A 141 12.55 4.66 -7.46
C TRP A 141 12.92 4.38 -8.93
N LYS A 142 14.06 4.89 -9.39
CA LYS A 142 14.56 4.64 -10.77
C LYS A 142 14.88 3.16 -11.01
N GLU A 143 15.41 2.47 -10.02
CA GLU A 143 15.70 1.03 -10.12
C GLU A 143 14.42 0.20 -10.09
N ALA A 144 13.41 0.58 -9.27
CA ALA A 144 12.08 -0.01 -9.32
C ALA A 144 11.43 0.16 -10.71
N GLN A 145 11.54 1.34 -11.33
CA GLN A 145 11.10 1.56 -12.70
C GLN A 145 11.88 0.73 -13.74
N ALA A 146 13.19 0.54 -13.52
CA ALA A 146 14.00 -0.31 -14.40
C ALA A 146 13.60 -1.80 -14.31
N PHE A 147 13.29 -2.28 -13.09
CA PHE A 147 12.71 -3.61 -12.87
C PHE A 147 11.38 -3.76 -13.63
N ILE A 148 10.45 -2.83 -13.46
CA ILE A 148 9.15 -2.83 -14.14
C ILE A 148 9.31 -2.81 -15.66
N LYS A 149 10.21 -2.00 -16.18
CA LYS A 149 10.51 -1.95 -17.62
C LYS A 149 11.01 -3.31 -18.16
N LYS A 150 11.84 -4.02 -17.40
CA LYS A 150 12.30 -5.37 -17.76
C LYS A 150 11.17 -6.40 -17.64
N LEU A 151 10.39 -6.34 -16.56
CA LEU A 151 9.24 -7.22 -16.34
C LEU A 151 8.23 -7.09 -17.48
N ASN A 152 7.92 -5.88 -17.93
CA ASN A 152 7.08 -5.59 -19.09
C ASN A 152 7.63 -6.15 -20.43
N LYS A 153 8.93 -6.37 -20.52
CA LYS A 153 9.53 -7.03 -21.70
C LYS A 153 9.42 -8.56 -21.62
N LEU A 154 9.47 -9.12 -20.41
CA LEU A 154 9.40 -10.55 -20.17
C LEU A 154 7.95 -11.07 -20.28
N ASP A 155 6.99 -10.30 -19.77
CA ASP A 155 5.57 -10.64 -19.82
C ASP A 155 4.89 -9.94 -21.00
N LYS A 156 4.19 -10.71 -21.83
CA LYS A 156 3.45 -10.19 -23.00
C LYS A 156 1.94 -10.13 -22.77
N GLN A 157 1.47 -10.72 -21.68
CA GLN A 157 0.05 -10.78 -21.34
C GLN A 157 -0.41 -9.56 -20.53
N TYR A 158 0.47 -9.07 -19.66
CA TYR A 158 0.16 -7.99 -18.73
C TYR A 158 1.10 -6.80 -18.89
N THR A 159 0.66 -5.67 -18.35
CA THR A 159 1.45 -4.44 -18.18
C THR A 159 1.61 -4.16 -16.70
N TYR A 160 2.81 -3.81 -16.30
CA TYR A 160 3.16 -3.55 -14.90
C TYR A 160 3.57 -2.09 -14.71
N ARG A 161 3.24 -1.54 -13.56
CA ARG A 161 3.63 -0.20 -13.10
C ARG A 161 3.69 -0.14 -11.57
N LEU A 162 4.18 0.94 -11.00
CA LEU A 162 3.95 1.24 -9.59
C LEU A 162 2.48 1.60 -9.38
N PRO A 163 1.89 1.34 -8.19
CA PRO A 163 0.61 1.91 -7.82
C PRO A 163 0.74 3.44 -7.73
N THR A 164 -0.36 4.16 -7.94
CA THR A 164 -0.44 5.55 -7.47
C THR A 164 -0.58 5.56 -5.94
N GLU A 165 -0.32 6.71 -5.32
CA GLU A 165 -0.47 6.87 -3.86
C GLU A 165 -1.87 6.45 -3.39
N PHE A 166 -2.89 6.88 -4.10
CA PHE A 166 -4.27 6.57 -3.74
C PHE A 166 -4.71 5.16 -4.11
N GLU A 167 -4.18 4.54 -5.17
CA GLU A 167 -4.38 3.11 -5.44
C GLU A 167 -3.77 2.24 -4.34
N TRP A 168 -2.57 2.61 -3.87
CA TRP A 168 -1.91 1.93 -2.78
C TRP A 168 -2.77 2.02 -1.50
N GLU A 169 -3.19 3.23 -1.13
CA GLU A 169 -4.00 3.46 0.08
C GLU A 169 -5.37 2.78 0.01
N TYR A 170 -6.03 2.81 -1.15
CA TYR A 170 -7.30 2.12 -1.37
C TYR A 170 -7.18 0.61 -1.16
N ALA A 171 -6.11 0.01 -1.70
CA ALA A 171 -5.81 -1.40 -1.50
C ALA A 171 -5.43 -1.72 -0.04
N ALA A 172 -4.72 -0.83 0.64
CA ALA A 172 -4.34 -0.98 2.05
C ALA A 172 -5.56 -0.95 2.97
N ARG A 173 -6.48 -0.01 2.77
CA ARG A 173 -7.73 0.11 3.54
C ARG A 173 -8.65 -1.09 3.36
N ALA A 174 -8.67 -1.70 2.19
CA ALA A 174 -9.50 -2.86 1.88
C ALA A 174 -10.98 -2.69 2.29
N GLY A 175 -11.54 -1.48 2.08
CA GLY A 175 -12.90 -1.12 2.44
C GLY A 175 -13.07 -0.52 3.83
N ALA A 176 -12.02 -0.40 4.64
CA ALA A 176 -12.08 0.29 5.92
C ALA A 176 -12.30 1.80 5.71
N GLU A 177 -13.25 2.38 6.45
CA GLU A 177 -13.51 3.82 6.44
C GLU A 177 -12.48 4.59 7.28
N ASP A 178 -12.09 4.00 8.41
CA ASP A 178 -11.14 4.56 9.36
C ASP A 178 -9.77 3.89 9.25
N ASP A 179 -8.77 4.49 9.87
CA ASP A 179 -7.44 3.92 9.97
C ASP A 179 -7.41 2.72 10.93
N ILE A 180 -6.37 1.88 10.79
CA ILE A 180 -6.21 0.71 11.63
C ILE A 180 -5.93 1.12 13.09
N PRO A 181 -6.61 0.53 14.09
CA PRO A 181 -6.27 0.73 15.50
C PRO A 181 -4.84 0.32 15.81
N TRP A 182 -4.08 1.13 16.52
CA TRP A 182 -2.67 0.86 16.83
C TRP A 182 -2.43 -0.50 17.51
N GLY A 183 -3.40 -0.95 18.34
CA GLY A 183 -3.34 -2.28 18.96
C GLY A 183 -3.41 -3.41 17.95
N GLU A 184 -4.14 -3.21 16.86
CA GLU A 184 -4.34 -4.18 15.78
C GLU A 184 -3.25 -4.09 14.71
N ALA A 185 -2.64 -2.92 14.51
CA ALA A 185 -1.59 -2.72 13.51
C ALA A 185 -0.45 -3.76 13.64
N ARG A 186 -0.09 -4.16 14.86
CA ARG A 186 0.96 -5.16 15.12
C ARG A 186 0.60 -6.58 14.67
N THR A 187 -0.67 -6.92 14.48
CA THR A 187 -1.09 -8.22 13.96
C THR A 187 -0.93 -8.30 12.45
N MET A 188 -1.03 -7.17 11.76
CA MET A 188 -1.00 -7.04 10.30
C MET A 188 0.32 -6.47 9.77
N ALA A 189 1.17 -5.91 10.65
CA ALA A 189 2.37 -5.18 10.27
C ALA A 189 3.64 -5.70 10.95
N VAL A 190 4.74 -5.71 10.22
CA VAL A 190 6.09 -5.96 10.74
C VAL A 190 6.66 -4.61 11.19
N LEU A 191 6.68 -4.36 12.51
CA LEU A 191 7.07 -3.08 13.13
C LEU A 191 7.97 -3.28 14.34
N GLY A 192 8.78 -2.27 14.63
CA GLY A 192 9.66 -2.23 15.81
C GLY A 192 10.78 -3.27 15.77
N GLY A 193 11.18 -3.70 14.59
CA GLY A 193 12.25 -4.66 14.35
C GLY A 193 13.56 -4.01 13.94
N THR A 194 14.55 -4.85 13.68
CA THR A 194 15.87 -4.46 13.20
C THR A 194 16.20 -4.99 11.81
N THR A 195 15.32 -5.84 11.26
CA THR A 195 15.47 -6.46 9.95
C THR A 195 14.10 -6.60 9.29
N THR A 196 14.09 -6.80 7.98
CA THR A 196 12.88 -7.24 7.26
C THR A 196 12.45 -8.63 7.72
N SER A 197 11.19 -8.98 7.49
CA SER A 197 10.65 -10.35 7.59
C SER A 197 10.37 -10.90 6.19
N ALA A 198 10.27 -12.23 6.08
CA ALA A 198 9.72 -12.83 4.87
C ALA A 198 8.30 -12.32 4.63
N ILE A 199 7.91 -12.19 3.36
CA ILE A 199 6.59 -11.72 2.99
C ILE A 199 5.47 -12.61 3.56
N GLY A 200 4.32 -12.03 3.90
CA GLY A 200 3.13 -12.77 4.31
C GLY A 200 3.22 -13.44 5.68
N GLN A 201 4.07 -12.96 6.59
CA GLN A 201 4.18 -13.50 7.94
C GLN A 201 3.13 -12.92 8.91
N LYS A 202 2.43 -11.90 8.49
CA LYS A 202 1.36 -11.25 9.25
C LYS A 202 0.01 -11.55 8.61
N GLU A 203 -1.07 -11.18 9.29
CA GLU A 203 -2.43 -11.31 8.75
C GLU A 203 -2.62 -10.38 7.54
N PRO A 204 -3.32 -10.84 6.50
CA PRO A 204 -3.68 -9.98 5.37
C PRO A 204 -4.80 -9.01 5.76
N ASN A 205 -4.96 -7.95 4.98
CA ASN A 205 -6.16 -7.14 5.06
C ASN A 205 -7.41 -7.89 4.50
N ALA A 206 -8.59 -7.26 4.59
CA ALA A 206 -9.86 -7.88 4.19
C ALA A 206 -9.93 -8.29 2.70
N TRP A 207 -9.05 -7.76 1.85
CA TRP A 207 -8.97 -8.13 0.43
C TRP A 207 -7.87 -9.16 0.13
N GLY A 208 -7.16 -9.63 1.16
CA GLY A 208 -6.11 -10.64 1.02
C GLY A 208 -4.76 -10.09 0.58
N VAL A 209 -4.51 -8.79 0.75
CA VAL A 209 -3.22 -8.14 0.50
C VAL A 209 -2.42 -8.08 1.80
N TYR A 210 -1.17 -8.49 1.75
CA TYR A 210 -0.27 -8.62 2.90
C TYR A 210 0.71 -7.45 2.97
N ASP A 211 1.26 -7.24 4.16
CA ASP A 211 2.39 -6.35 4.42
C ASP A 211 2.19 -4.91 3.91
N MET A 212 0.90 -4.45 3.91
CA MET A 212 0.58 -3.07 3.52
C MET A 212 1.09 -2.04 4.54
N LEU A 213 1.34 -2.47 5.76
CA LEU A 213 1.93 -1.66 6.80
C LEU A 213 3.16 -2.35 7.38
N GLY A 214 4.27 -1.62 7.53
CA GLY A 214 5.53 -2.14 8.04
C GLY A 214 6.34 -2.90 6.98
N ASN A 215 7.23 -3.76 7.40
CA ASN A 215 8.24 -4.48 6.63
C ASN A 215 9.15 -3.53 5.84
N VAL A 216 8.77 -3.04 4.66
CA VAL A 216 9.51 -1.99 3.96
C VAL A 216 8.60 -0.84 3.53
N TRP A 217 9.14 0.38 3.51
CA TRP A 217 8.54 1.48 2.78
C TRP A 217 8.39 1.12 1.32
N GLU A 218 7.30 1.52 0.69
CA GLU A 218 7.01 1.18 -0.69
C GLU A 218 6.95 2.39 -1.61
N TRP A 219 7.79 2.37 -2.67
CA TRP A 219 7.70 3.34 -3.73
C TRP A 219 6.35 3.28 -4.44
N VAL A 220 5.76 4.45 -4.66
CA VAL A 220 4.60 4.62 -5.54
C VAL A 220 4.94 5.52 -6.73
N GLN A 221 3.99 5.70 -7.65
CA GLN A 221 4.21 6.42 -8.90
C GLN A 221 4.39 7.92 -8.69
N ASP A 222 3.68 8.49 -7.70
CA ASP A 222 3.48 9.93 -7.56
C ASP A 222 4.72 10.64 -7.05
N TYR A 223 4.83 11.92 -7.41
CA TYR A 223 5.77 12.83 -6.78
C TYR A 223 5.24 13.27 -5.42
N TYR A 224 6.14 13.44 -4.47
CA TYR A 224 5.80 13.84 -3.11
C TYR A 224 5.25 15.28 -3.07
N ASN A 225 4.13 15.43 -2.38
CA ASN A 225 3.53 16.70 -2.00
C ASN A 225 3.13 16.64 -0.53
N GLU A 226 3.76 17.44 0.32
CA GLU A 226 3.44 17.50 1.75
C GLU A 226 1.98 17.91 1.99
N GLU A 227 1.42 18.73 1.10
CA GLU A 227 0.05 19.25 1.19
C GLU A 227 -1.00 18.39 0.47
N ILE A 228 -0.68 17.15 0.06
CA ILE A 228 -1.57 16.30 -0.75
C ILE A 228 -2.94 16.09 -0.10
N PHE A 229 -3.03 16.13 1.23
CA PHE A 229 -4.28 15.98 1.96
C PHE A 229 -5.07 17.28 2.09
N ALA A 230 -4.46 18.43 1.85
CA ALA A 230 -5.10 19.74 1.78
C ALA A 230 -5.43 20.13 0.33
N ASP A 231 -4.54 19.80 -0.61
CA ASP A 231 -4.71 19.97 -2.05
C ASP A 231 -4.50 18.63 -2.77
N PRO A 232 -5.58 17.88 -3.07
CA PRO A 232 -5.53 16.50 -3.54
C PRO A 232 -5.11 16.34 -5.01
N VAL A 233 -4.35 17.28 -5.54
CA VAL A 233 -3.82 17.21 -6.90
C VAL A 233 -2.36 16.74 -6.87
N PRO A 234 -2.06 15.47 -7.24
CA PRO A 234 -0.69 15.00 -7.30
C PRO A 234 0.16 15.88 -8.24
N PRO A 235 1.36 16.28 -7.83
CA PRO A 235 2.23 17.07 -8.69
C PRO A 235 2.60 16.29 -9.96
N ARG A 236 2.68 16.97 -11.08
CA ARG A 236 3.10 16.38 -12.37
C ARG A 236 4.61 16.19 -12.49
N SER A 237 5.38 16.84 -11.62
CA SER A 237 6.83 16.76 -11.56
C SER A 237 7.29 17.11 -10.15
N GLY A 238 8.45 16.61 -9.75
CA GLY A 238 9.06 16.87 -8.45
C GLY A 238 10.45 16.25 -8.36
N GLU A 239 11.13 16.49 -7.27
CA GLU A 239 12.46 15.93 -7.00
C GLU A 239 12.37 14.56 -6.30
N GLN A 240 11.32 14.33 -5.53
CA GLN A 240 11.15 13.14 -4.70
C GLN A 240 9.83 12.45 -5.04
N HIS A 241 9.83 11.13 -4.90
CA HIS A 241 8.63 10.31 -5.02
C HIS A 241 8.11 9.89 -3.65
N VAL A 242 6.82 9.56 -3.60
CA VAL A 242 6.14 9.14 -2.38
C VAL A 242 6.57 7.74 -1.97
N LEU A 243 6.73 7.56 -0.67
CA LEU A 243 6.82 6.30 0.05
C LEU A 243 5.57 6.09 0.90
N LYS A 244 5.03 4.87 0.92
CA LYS A 244 3.86 4.46 1.70
C LYS A 244 4.19 3.32 2.67
N GLY A 245 3.34 3.14 3.69
CA GLY A 245 3.24 1.93 4.51
C GLY A 245 4.12 1.86 5.74
N ALA A 246 5.09 2.74 5.92
CA ALA A 246 6.15 2.63 6.94
C ALA A 246 7.04 1.39 6.71
N SER A 247 7.95 1.08 7.65
CA SER A 247 8.87 -0.05 7.57
C SER A 247 9.00 -0.80 8.89
N PHE A 248 9.77 -1.87 8.89
CA PHE A 248 10.07 -2.65 10.10
C PHE A 248 10.67 -1.80 11.23
N THR A 249 11.35 -0.69 10.92
CA THR A 249 11.88 0.24 11.92
C THR A 249 10.81 1.12 12.55
N GLY A 250 9.61 1.17 11.95
CA GLY A 250 8.52 2.04 12.34
C GLY A 250 7.86 1.67 13.66
N ASP A 251 7.09 2.62 14.19
CA ASP A 251 6.22 2.46 15.36
C ASP A 251 4.76 2.34 14.86
N ALA A 252 3.92 1.58 15.55
CA ALA A 252 2.52 1.38 15.21
C ALA A 252 1.72 2.68 15.03
N LYS A 253 2.06 3.74 15.78
CA LYS A 253 1.44 5.06 15.63
C LYS A 253 1.74 5.77 14.31
N ASN A 254 2.83 5.39 13.63
CA ASN A 254 3.26 5.94 12.36
C ASN A 254 2.92 5.01 11.18
N ALA A 255 2.44 3.79 11.45
CA ALA A 255 2.02 2.84 10.45
C ALA A 255 0.51 2.98 10.22
N THR A 256 0.11 4.02 9.52
CA THR A 256 -1.29 4.31 9.14
C THR A 256 -1.44 4.22 7.62
N TYR A 257 -2.67 4.03 7.14
CA TYR A 257 -2.94 4.00 5.70
C TYR A 257 -2.58 5.33 5.02
N MET A 258 -2.73 6.45 5.75
CA MET A 258 -2.38 7.79 5.27
C MET A 258 -0.87 8.06 5.29
N THR A 259 -0.09 7.33 6.09
CA THR A 259 1.34 7.60 6.23
C THR A 259 2.02 7.62 4.87
N HIS A 260 2.62 8.76 4.56
CA HIS A 260 3.43 8.98 3.39
C HIS A 260 4.71 9.74 3.76
N ALA A 261 5.75 9.54 2.98
CA ALA A 261 7.03 10.22 3.19
C ALA A 261 7.68 10.54 1.84
N ALA A 262 8.61 11.51 1.87
CA ALA A 262 9.50 11.76 0.75
C ALA A 262 10.68 10.78 0.82
N GLY A 263 10.93 10.06 -0.26
CA GLY A 263 12.02 9.09 -0.29
C GLY A 263 13.40 9.75 -0.41
N PRO A 264 14.38 9.34 0.43
CA PRO A 264 15.75 9.88 0.39
C PRO A 264 16.60 9.32 -0.77
N GLY A 265 16.02 8.50 -1.64
CA GLY A 265 16.71 7.84 -2.74
C GLY A 265 16.67 6.33 -2.62
N ASN A 266 17.46 5.73 -1.77
CA ASN A 266 17.39 4.32 -1.39
C ASN A 266 17.60 4.18 0.12
N GLY A 267 17.13 3.08 0.69
CA GLY A 267 17.30 2.75 2.09
C GLY A 267 17.18 1.25 2.30
N PHE A 268 17.84 0.73 3.33
CA PHE A 268 17.79 -0.68 3.70
C PHE A 268 16.38 -1.12 4.17
N ASP A 269 15.46 -0.19 4.21
CA ASP A 269 14.05 -0.41 4.55
C ASP A 269 13.09 0.12 3.47
N VAL A 270 13.58 0.31 2.23
CA VAL A 270 12.82 0.85 1.10
C VAL A 270 12.76 -0.15 -0.04
N GLY A 271 11.57 -0.62 -0.34
CA GLY A 271 11.23 -1.54 -1.42
C GLY A 271 10.03 -1.04 -2.24
N PHE A 272 9.24 -1.95 -2.79
CA PHE A 272 8.03 -1.61 -3.56
C PHE A 272 7.17 -2.84 -3.84
N ARG A 273 5.92 -2.59 -4.21
CA ARG A 273 5.05 -3.57 -4.90
C ARG A 273 4.62 -3.04 -6.25
N VAL A 274 4.06 -3.88 -7.09
CA VAL A 274 3.65 -3.50 -8.45
C VAL A 274 2.14 -3.68 -8.65
N VAL A 275 1.61 -2.87 -9.55
CA VAL A 275 0.28 -3.04 -10.14
C VAL A 275 0.44 -3.77 -11.46
N MET A 276 -0.53 -4.62 -11.78
CA MET A 276 -0.64 -5.37 -13.03
C MET A 276 -1.99 -5.09 -13.68
N GLU A 277 -2.00 -4.85 -14.96
CA GLU A 277 -3.20 -4.62 -15.78
C GLU A 277 -3.16 -5.52 -17.00
N ALA A 278 -4.34 -5.92 -17.50
CA ALA A 278 -4.42 -6.62 -18.77
C ALA A 278 -3.86 -5.73 -19.89
N ARG A 279 -3.05 -6.29 -20.76
CA ARG A 279 -2.52 -5.57 -21.92
C ARG A 279 -3.66 -5.37 -22.92
N LYS A 280 -3.91 -4.10 -23.29
CA LYS A 280 -4.89 -3.73 -24.33
C LYS A 280 -4.38 -4.06 -25.71
#